data_75feb7fd2ab9067ba1b61f80ef2dd20f
#
_entry.id   75feb7fd2ab9067ba1b61f80ef2dd20f
#
_cell.length_a   1.000
_cell.length_b   1.000
_cell.length_c   1.000
_cell.angle_alpha   90.00
_cell.angle_beta   90.00
_cell.angle_gamma   90.00
#
_symmetry.space_group_name_H-M   'P 1'
#
loop_
_entity.id
_entity.type
_entity.pdbx_description
1 polymer ?
#
loop_
_entity_poly.entity_id
_entity_poly.type
_entity_poly.pdbx_seq_one_letter_code
_entity_poly.pdbx_strand_id
1 'polypeptide(L)'
;MSKPRVAVFTVALAMLAAAPALAETIESATTRFNVDQCPHEAGTEPEDGGSWRCPGFGGIAVVIAEDDARVYVSYGPRAMREPAASQTLAAFNGEGTVIEWRIARERDGKRRPFATIMRWNTIVTVDASKDDGTVRGEVLVVTRLGPGGVCHVGYVDGKQNANADELAREIDYRHARGFRCGKDKPIVLGEKGPGISGPYGGDE
;
A
#
# COMPACT_ATOMS: atom_id res chain seq x y z
N MET A 1 77.47 28.97 -21.27
CA MET A 1 76.58 29.40 -20.21
C MET A 1 75.16 29.20 -20.73
N SER A 2 74.57 28.01 -20.43
CA SER A 2 73.20 27.64 -20.86
C SER A 2 72.21 28.00 -19.75
N LYS A 3 71.16 28.75 -20.10
CA LYS A 3 70.06 29.14 -19.21
C LYS A 3 69.02 28.04 -19.19
N PRO A 4 68.51 27.59 -18.02
CA PRO A 4 67.42 26.63 -17.96
C PRO A 4 66.07 27.28 -18.33
N ARG A 5 65.28 26.61 -19.20
CA ARG A 5 63.89 26.96 -19.49
C ARG A 5 63.00 26.28 -18.47
N VAL A 6 62.32 27.06 -17.64
CA VAL A 6 61.30 26.59 -16.72
C VAL A 6 59.98 26.46 -17.52
N ALA A 7 59.49 25.22 -17.61
CA ALA A 7 58.18 24.95 -18.19
C ALA A 7 57.12 25.09 -17.09
N VAL A 8 56.20 26.03 -17.23
CA VAL A 8 55.04 26.20 -16.34
C VAL A 8 53.93 25.33 -16.89
N PHE A 9 53.61 24.24 -16.14
CA PHE A 9 52.42 23.42 -16.41
C PHE A 9 51.20 24.04 -15.72
N THR A 10 50.30 24.60 -16.49
CA THR A 10 48.96 25.03 -16.03
C THR A 10 48.07 23.83 -15.94
N VAL A 11 47.74 23.41 -14.72
CA VAL A 11 46.72 22.38 -14.45
C VAL A 11 45.35 23.05 -14.52
N ALA A 12 44.58 22.75 -15.57
CA ALA A 12 43.21 23.18 -15.68
C ALA A 12 42.31 22.25 -14.81
N LEU A 13 41.81 22.79 -13.71
CA LEU A 13 40.86 22.13 -12.82
C LEU A 13 39.44 22.16 -13.46
N ALA A 14 39.02 21.08 -14.07
CA ALA A 14 37.66 20.95 -14.61
C ALA A 14 36.68 20.77 -13.45
N MET A 15 35.89 21.80 -13.14
CA MET A 15 34.74 21.68 -12.21
C MET A 15 33.62 20.90 -12.92
N LEU A 16 33.40 19.66 -12.52
CA LEU A 16 32.18 18.91 -12.84
C LEU A 16 31.02 19.58 -12.08
N ALA A 17 30.17 20.31 -12.75
CA ALA A 17 28.89 20.77 -12.21
C ALA A 17 27.96 19.55 -12.09
N ALA A 18 27.75 19.04 -10.87
CA ALA A 18 26.72 18.06 -10.59
C ALA A 18 25.36 18.72 -10.83
N ALA A 19 24.65 18.30 -11.88
CA ALA A 19 23.27 18.72 -12.10
C ALA A 19 22.42 18.24 -10.93
N PRO A 20 21.55 19.08 -10.34
CA PRO A 20 20.65 18.64 -9.28
C PRO A 20 19.76 17.53 -9.84
N ALA A 21 19.81 16.35 -9.23
CA ALA A 21 18.86 15.29 -9.51
C ALA A 21 17.47 15.82 -9.08
N LEU A 22 16.59 16.10 -10.04
CA LEU A 22 15.21 16.45 -9.75
C LEU A 22 14.60 15.28 -8.98
N ALA A 23 14.30 15.52 -7.71
CA ALA A 23 13.61 14.53 -6.88
C ALA A 23 12.26 14.21 -7.51
N GLU A 24 11.93 12.93 -7.62
CA GLU A 24 10.63 12.47 -8.08
C GLU A 24 9.55 13.03 -7.13
N THR A 25 8.51 13.64 -7.69
CA THR A 25 7.42 14.19 -6.89
C THR A 25 6.35 13.11 -6.69
N ILE A 26 5.97 12.88 -5.44
CA ILE A 26 4.86 11.99 -5.09
C ILE A 26 3.63 12.84 -4.81
N GLU A 27 2.54 12.50 -5.49
CA GLU A 27 1.22 13.11 -5.33
C GLU A 27 0.25 12.12 -4.70
N SER A 28 -0.79 12.64 -4.04
CA SER A 28 -1.95 11.86 -3.60
C SER A 28 -3.18 12.21 -4.43
N ALA A 29 -3.99 11.20 -4.73
CA ALA A 29 -5.36 11.37 -5.19
C ALA A 29 -6.26 10.43 -4.38
N THR A 30 -7.55 10.76 -4.29
CA THR A 30 -8.51 9.93 -3.57
C THR A 30 -9.61 9.44 -4.49
N THR A 31 -10.04 8.19 -4.28
CA THR A 31 -11.29 7.65 -4.83
C THR A 31 -12.20 7.32 -3.66
N ARG A 32 -13.45 7.80 -3.75
CA ARG A 32 -14.54 7.36 -2.87
C ARG A 32 -15.40 6.39 -3.66
N PHE A 33 -15.85 5.32 -3.04
CA PHE A 33 -16.75 4.37 -3.64
C PHE A 33 -17.77 3.86 -2.61
N ASN A 34 -18.86 3.32 -3.11
CA ASN A 34 -19.80 2.52 -2.34
C ASN A 34 -19.82 1.13 -3.00
N VAL A 35 -19.45 0.11 -2.26
CA VAL A 35 -19.35 -1.26 -2.77
C VAL A 35 -20.69 -1.76 -3.33
N ASP A 36 -21.82 -1.39 -2.71
CA ASP A 36 -23.16 -1.78 -3.13
C ASP A 36 -23.54 -1.25 -4.54
N GLN A 37 -22.82 -0.23 -5.03
CA GLN A 37 -23.01 0.35 -6.35
C GLN A 37 -22.06 -0.23 -7.41
N CYS A 38 -21.17 -1.10 -7.01
CA CYS A 38 -20.22 -1.75 -7.91
C CYS A 38 -20.82 -3.01 -8.54
N PRO A 39 -20.47 -3.36 -9.79
CA PRO A 39 -20.78 -4.65 -10.35
C PRO A 39 -20.35 -5.79 -9.40
N HIS A 40 -21.29 -6.70 -9.14
CA HIS A 40 -21.13 -7.80 -8.19
C HIS A 40 -21.18 -9.15 -8.91
N GLU A 41 -20.30 -10.06 -8.52
CA GLU A 41 -20.33 -11.48 -8.85
C GLU A 41 -20.55 -12.25 -7.54
N ALA A 42 -21.67 -12.98 -7.44
CA ALA A 42 -21.96 -13.82 -6.28
C ALA A 42 -20.91 -14.93 -6.15
N GLY A 43 -20.68 -15.39 -4.92
CA GLY A 43 -19.90 -16.60 -4.64
C GLY A 43 -20.54 -17.85 -5.24
N THR A 44 -19.78 -18.94 -5.25
CA THR A 44 -20.26 -20.22 -5.83
C THR A 44 -21.21 -20.95 -4.92
N GLU A 45 -21.09 -20.72 -3.61
CA GLU A 45 -21.97 -21.26 -2.58
C GLU A 45 -22.69 -20.12 -1.84
N PRO A 46 -23.85 -20.38 -1.19
CA PRO A 46 -24.63 -19.35 -0.50
C PRO A 46 -23.87 -18.62 0.62
N GLU A 47 -22.92 -19.27 1.26
CA GLU A 47 -22.05 -18.74 2.31
C GLU A 47 -20.85 -17.96 1.77
N ASP A 48 -20.51 -18.08 0.50
CA ASP A 48 -19.46 -17.32 -0.16
C ASP A 48 -19.94 -15.88 -0.38
N GLY A 49 -19.25 -14.89 0.17
CA GLY A 49 -19.66 -13.48 0.07
C GLY A 49 -19.70 -12.94 -1.37
N GLY A 50 -18.77 -13.35 -2.20
CA GLY A 50 -18.67 -12.89 -3.59
C GLY A 50 -17.62 -11.79 -3.82
N SER A 51 -17.70 -11.14 -4.96
CA SER A 51 -16.76 -10.07 -5.30
C SER A 51 -17.41 -8.89 -6.01
N TRP A 52 -16.85 -7.72 -5.79
CA TRP A 52 -17.26 -6.45 -6.40
C TRP A 52 -16.12 -5.84 -7.19
N ARG A 53 -16.45 -5.24 -8.32
CA ARG A 53 -15.46 -4.56 -9.18
C ARG A 53 -15.79 -3.08 -9.31
N CYS A 54 -15.16 -2.27 -8.48
CA CYS A 54 -15.37 -0.83 -8.42
C CYS A 54 -14.41 -0.07 -9.35
N PRO A 55 -14.82 1.10 -9.85
CA PRO A 55 -13.93 2.00 -10.57
C PRO A 55 -12.93 2.65 -9.60
N GLY A 56 -11.65 2.68 -9.98
CA GLY A 56 -10.59 3.38 -9.24
C GLY A 56 -9.91 4.45 -10.06
N PHE A 57 -8.85 5.02 -9.51
CA PHE A 57 -8.09 6.11 -10.13
C PHE A 57 -7.51 5.70 -11.49
N GLY A 58 -7.68 6.56 -12.50
CA GLY A 58 -7.08 6.36 -13.83
C GLY A 58 -7.52 5.09 -14.55
N GLY A 59 -8.72 4.55 -14.22
CA GLY A 59 -9.26 3.32 -14.81
C GLY A 59 -8.71 2.04 -14.19
N ILE A 60 -7.93 2.12 -13.11
CA ILE A 60 -7.49 0.94 -12.35
C ILE A 60 -8.68 0.40 -11.56
N ALA A 61 -9.11 -0.82 -11.87
CA ALA A 61 -10.19 -1.45 -11.13
C ALA A 61 -9.78 -1.72 -9.68
N VAL A 62 -10.71 -1.57 -8.75
CA VAL A 62 -10.62 -2.03 -7.36
C VAL A 62 -11.50 -3.26 -7.25
N VAL A 63 -10.94 -4.39 -6.90
CA VAL A 63 -11.69 -5.62 -6.68
C VAL A 63 -11.70 -5.93 -5.21
N ILE A 64 -12.89 -6.06 -4.66
CA ILE A 64 -13.14 -6.42 -3.27
C ILE A 64 -13.79 -7.79 -3.31
N ALA A 65 -13.25 -8.74 -2.58
CA ALA A 65 -13.87 -10.03 -2.33
C ALA A 65 -14.12 -10.17 -0.83
N GLU A 66 -15.15 -10.90 -0.46
CA GLU A 66 -15.50 -11.20 0.92
C GLU A 66 -15.57 -12.71 1.12
N ASP A 67 -14.96 -13.18 2.19
CA ASP A 67 -15.01 -14.57 2.64
C ASP A 67 -14.79 -14.61 4.16
N ASP A 68 -15.55 -15.44 4.86
CA ASP A 68 -15.46 -15.65 6.30
C ASP A 68 -15.39 -14.33 7.13
N ALA A 69 -16.29 -13.38 6.81
CA ALA A 69 -16.35 -12.05 7.42
C ALA A 69 -15.03 -11.25 7.34
N ARG A 70 -14.27 -11.47 6.29
CA ARG A 70 -13.05 -10.74 5.95
C ARG A 70 -13.08 -10.28 4.50
N VAL A 71 -12.51 -9.10 4.26
CA VAL A 71 -12.36 -8.59 2.91
C VAL A 71 -10.94 -8.80 2.39
N TYR A 72 -10.86 -8.95 1.09
CA TYR A 72 -9.64 -9.03 0.30
C TYR A 72 -9.71 -7.95 -0.76
N VAL A 73 -8.76 -7.02 -0.78
CA VAL A 73 -8.80 -5.90 -1.72
C VAL A 73 -7.59 -5.96 -2.64
N SER A 74 -7.86 -6.05 -3.93
CA SER A 74 -6.82 -6.08 -4.96
C SER A 74 -7.12 -5.10 -6.10
N TYR A 75 -6.15 -4.84 -6.95
CA TYR A 75 -6.20 -3.75 -7.92
C TYR A 75 -5.79 -4.18 -9.33
N GLY A 76 -6.43 -3.56 -10.32
CA GLY A 76 -6.04 -3.68 -11.72
C GLY A 76 -6.78 -4.76 -12.51
N PRO A 77 -6.38 -4.99 -13.76
CA PRO A 77 -7.13 -5.87 -14.68
C PRO A 77 -7.06 -7.36 -14.29
N ARG A 78 -6.04 -7.76 -13.55
CA ARG A 78 -5.85 -9.14 -13.07
C ARG A 78 -5.93 -9.25 -11.55
N ALA A 79 -6.67 -8.36 -10.91
CA ALA A 79 -6.73 -8.21 -9.45
C ALA A 79 -6.89 -9.55 -8.71
N MET A 80 -7.79 -10.44 -9.16
CA MET A 80 -8.04 -11.75 -8.55
C MET A 80 -6.88 -12.75 -8.70
N ARG A 81 -5.84 -12.43 -9.46
CA ARG A 81 -4.63 -13.25 -9.63
C ARG A 81 -3.40 -12.65 -8.95
N GLU A 82 -3.57 -11.49 -8.34
CA GLU A 82 -2.50 -10.81 -7.61
C GLU A 82 -2.44 -11.31 -6.16
N PRO A 83 -1.27 -11.31 -5.52
CA PRO A 83 -1.15 -11.75 -4.12
C PRO A 83 -2.10 -11.04 -3.15
N ALA A 84 -2.43 -9.76 -3.38
CA ALA A 84 -3.38 -9.02 -2.55
C ALA A 84 -4.78 -9.66 -2.51
N ALA A 85 -5.17 -10.44 -3.53
CA ALA A 85 -6.46 -11.13 -3.55
C ALA A 85 -6.58 -12.29 -2.54
N SER A 86 -5.46 -12.67 -1.92
CA SER A 86 -5.41 -13.67 -0.85
C SER A 86 -4.86 -13.13 0.47
N GLN A 87 -4.63 -11.80 0.54
CA GLN A 87 -4.13 -11.15 1.75
C GLN A 87 -5.26 -10.41 2.47
N THR A 88 -5.40 -10.67 3.75
CA THR A 88 -6.36 -10.00 4.64
C THR A 88 -5.77 -9.83 6.04
N LEU A 89 -6.54 -9.26 6.97
CA LEU A 89 -6.18 -9.19 8.38
C LEU A 89 -6.73 -10.42 9.11
N ALA A 90 -6.07 -10.86 10.18
CA ALA A 90 -6.52 -11.98 10.99
C ALA A 90 -7.86 -11.71 11.70
N ALA A 91 -8.07 -10.47 12.16
CA ALA A 91 -9.33 -10.01 12.70
C ALA A 91 -10.44 -10.02 11.64
N PHE A 92 -11.70 -10.20 12.02
CA PHE A 92 -12.84 -9.89 11.17
C PHE A 92 -12.73 -8.43 10.71
N ASN A 93 -12.95 -8.20 9.42
CA ASN A 93 -12.71 -6.88 8.87
C ASN A 93 -13.63 -6.58 7.69
N GLY A 94 -13.78 -5.28 7.42
CA GLY A 94 -14.48 -4.75 6.28
C GLY A 94 -13.70 -3.58 5.70
N GLU A 95 -13.90 -3.33 4.42
CA GLU A 95 -13.25 -2.25 3.71
C GLU A 95 -13.75 -0.87 4.14
N GLY A 96 -12.90 0.12 3.99
CA GLY A 96 -13.32 1.52 4.06
C GLY A 96 -13.86 2.00 2.70
N THR A 97 -14.40 3.19 2.71
CA THR A 97 -15.04 3.81 1.52
C THR A 97 -14.12 4.73 0.73
N VAL A 98 -12.86 4.88 1.17
CA VAL A 98 -11.90 5.82 0.59
C VAL A 98 -10.56 5.13 0.37
N ILE A 99 -10.03 5.30 -0.83
CA ILE A 99 -8.68 4.89 -1.19
C ILE A 99 -7.85 6.14 -1.47
N GLU A 100 -6.72 6.28 -0.80
CA GLU A 100 -5.66 7.20 -1.18
C GLU A 100 -4.72 6.50 -2.17
N TRP A 101 -4.56 7.07 -3.36
CA TRP A 101 -3.62 6.62 -4.38
C TRP A 101 -2.34 7.40 -4.26
N ARG A 102 -1.22 6.72 -4.17
CA ARG A 102 0.13 7.30 -4.13
C ARG A 102 0.71 7.26 -5.53
N ILE A 103 0.99 8.42 -6.10
CA ILE A 103 1.27 8.60 -7.52
C ILE A 103 2.65 9.21 -7.68
N ALA A 104 3.53 8.49 -8.35
CA ALA A 104 4.80 9.04 -8.80
C ALA A 104 4.59 9.86 -10.08
N ARG A 105 5.11 11.08 -10.11
CA ARG A 105 5.20 11.89 -11.32
C ARG A 105 6.55 11.64 -11.98
N GLU A 106 6.52 11.01 -13.13
CA GLU A 106 7.71 10.74 -13.93
C GLU A 106 8.23 12.03 -14.60
N ARG A 107 9.48 12.01 -15.05
CA ARG A 107 10.11 13.18 -15.70
C ARG A 107 9.42 13.62 -17.00
N ASP A 108 8.77 12.70 -17.69
CA ASP A 108 7.96 12.95 -18.88
C ASP A 108 6.55 13.48 -18.57
N GLY A 109 6.26 13.76 -17.29
CA GLY A 109 4.97 14.23 -16.80
C GLY A 109 3.93 13.15 -16.59
N LYS A 110 4.21 11.88 -16.90
CA LYS A 110 3.29 10.78 -16.65
C LYS A 110 3.07 10.58 -15.16
N ARG A 111 1.84 10.25 -14.82
CA ARG A 111 1.39 9.94 -13.47
C ARG A 111 1.21 8.44 -13.33
N ARG A 112 2.02 7.83 -12.47
CA ARG A 112 1.98 6.38 -12.25
C ARG A 112 1.62 6.08 -10.80
N PRO A 113 0.43 5.55 -10.53
CA PRO A 113 0.11 5.01 -9.21
C PRO A 113 1.04 3.84 -8.88
N PHE A 114 1.65 3.87 -7.70
CA PHE A 114 2.58 2.84 -7.25
C PHE A 114 2.19 2.19 -5.93
N ALA A 115 1.27 2.81 -5.18
CA ALA A 115 0.69 2.26 -3.97
C ALA A 115 -0.70 2.84 -3.70
N THR A 116 -1.44 2.16 -2.82
CA THR A 116 -2.67 2.66 -2.22
C THR A 116 -2.59 2.57 -0.70
N ILE A 117 -3.34 3.45 -0.03
CA ILE A 117 -3.60 3.38 1.40
C ILE A 117 -5.11 3.34 1.57
N MET A 118 -5.60 2.32 2.29
CA MET A 118 -7.02 2.15 2.58
C MET A 118 -7.23 1.82 4.04
N ARG A 119 -8.22 2.44 4.67
CA ARG A 119 -8.61 2.12 6.04
C ARG A 119 -9.55 0.94 6.03
N TRP A 120 -9.25 -0.09 6.81
CA TRP A 120 -10.09 -1.23 7.04
C TRP A 120 -10.61 -1.19 8.47
N ASN A 121 -11.91 -1.41 8.64
CA ASN A 121 -12.51 -1.53 9.95
C ASN A 121 -12.31 -2.95 10.46
N THR A 122 -11.94 -3.12 11.72
CA THR A 122 -11.72 -4.44 12.31
C THR A 122 -12.60 -4.66 13.53
N ILE A 123 -12.93 -5.92 13.78
CA ILE A 123 -13.63 -6.37 15.00
C ILE A 123 -12.79 -7.51 15.60
N VAL A 124 -12.36 -7.31 16.83
CA VAL A 124 -11.54 -8.29 17.56
C VAL A 124 -12.24 -8.69 18.84
N THR A 125 -12.36 -9.98 19.07
CA THR A 125 -12.80 -10.50 20.36
C THR A 125 -11.63 -10.49 21.34
N VAL A 126 -11.69 -9.66 22.35
CA VAL A 126 -10.65 -9.53 23.39
C VAL A 126 -11.03 -10.31 24.66
N ASP A 127 -12.31 -10.60 24.86
CA ASP A 127 -12.82 -11.40 25.97
C ASP A 127 -14.07 -12.17 25.54
N ALA A 128 -13.88 -13.43 25.14
CA ALA A 128 -14.99 -14.29 24.69
C ALA A 128 -15.96 -14.69 25.80
N SER A 129 -15.64 -14.40 27.06
CA SER A 129 -16.55 -14.70 28.21
C SER A 129 -17.60 -13.60 28.44
N LYS A 130 -17.52 -12.47 27.71
CA LYS A 130 -18.44 -11.34 27.82
C LYS A 130 -19.22 -11.15 26.52
N ASP A 131 -20.50 -10.84 26.64
CA ASP A 131 -21.40 -10.60 25.49
C ASP A 131 -20.93 -9.42 24.60
N ASP A 132 -20.23 -8.43 25.18
CA ASP A 132 -19.66 -7.27 24.51
C ASP A 132 -18.13 -7.28 24.46
N GLY A 133 -17.52 -8.44 24.64
CA GLY A 133 -16.07 -8.64 24.68
C GLY A 133 -15.34 -8.38 23.37
N THR A 134 -15.92 -7.54 22.47
CA THR A 134 -15.34 -7.16 21.19
C THR A 134 -14.85 -5.71 21.19
N VAL A 135 -13.78 -5.45 20.46
CA VAL A 135 -13.23 -4.12 20.24
C VAL A 135 -13.23 -3.81 18.75
N ARG A 136 -13.75 -2.62 18.41
CA ARG A 136 -13.68 -2.10 17.05
C ARG A 136 -12.35 -1.40 16.85
N GLY A 137 -11.60 -1.87 15.85
CA GLY A 137 -10.33 -1.30 15.42
C GLY A 137 -10.42 -0.63 14.06
N GLU A 138 -9.31 -0.08 13.65
CA GLU A 138 -9.10 0.49 12.33
C GLU A 138 -7.64 0.25 11.94
N VAL A 139 -7.41 -0.27 10.73
CA VAL A 139 -6.07 -0.52 10.21
C VAL A 139 -5.91 0.15 8.85
N LEU A 140 -4.85 0.92 8.69
CA LEU A 140 -4.45 1.43 7.39
C LEU A 140 -3.64 0.34 6.70
N VAL A 141 -4.16 -0.15 5.57
CA VAL A 141 -3.52 -1.16 4.73
C VAL A 141 -2.82 -0.46 3.58
N VAL A 142 -1.50 -0.61 3.52
CA VAL A 142 -0.68 -0.09 2.42
C VAL A 142 -0.46 -1.20 1.42
N THR A 143 -0.97 -1.01 0.19
CA THR A 143 -0.85 -1.98 -0.89
C THR A 143 0.01 -1.43 -2.01
N ARG A 144 1.01 -2.19 -2.42
CA ARG A 144 1.83 -1.89 -3.59
C ARG A 144 1.03 -2.12 -4.87
N LEU A 145 1.27 -1.26 -5.86
CA LEU A 145 0.80 -1.40 -7.23
C LEU A 145 1.99 -1.50 -8.20
N GLY A 146 1.77 -2.12 -9.32
CA GLY A 146 2.69 -1.99 -10.44
C GLY A 146 3.48 -3.23 -10.79
N PRO A 147 4.56 -3.09 -11.61
CA PRO A 147 5.25 -4.24 -12.14
C PRO A 147 5.82 -5.12 -11.02
N GLY A 148 5.63 -6.43 -11.13
CA GLY A 148 6.07 -7.40 -10.12
C GLY A 148 5.02 -7.75 -9.07
N GLY A 149 3.77 -7.32 -9.25
CA GLY A 149 2.63 -7.75 -8.46
C GLY A 149 1.98 -6.65 -7.62
N VAL A 150 0.76 -6.94 -7.18
CA VAL A 150 -0.03 -6.16 -6.24
C VAL A 150 -0.11 -6.94 -4.93
N CYS A 151 0.37 -6.37 -3.83
CA CYS A 151 0.40 -7.04 -2.53
C CYS A 151 0.48 -6.04 -1.39
N HIS A 152 0.12 -6.47 -0.18
CA HIS A 152 0.26 -5.67 1.02
C HIS A 152 1.76 -5.44 1.33
N VAL A 153 2.09 -4.20 1.64
CA VAL A 153 3.45 -3.76 2.02
C VAL A 153 3.56 -3.56 3.51
N GLY A 154 2.47 -3.14 4.14
CA GLY A 154 2.46 -2.94 5.57
C GLY A 154 1.14 -2.39 6.10
N TYR A 155 1.12 -2.24 7.41
CA TYR A 155 -0.06 -1.93 8.19
C TYR A 155 0.26 -0.90 9.27
N VAL A 156 -0.73 -0.05 9.58
CA VAL A 156 -0.67 0.89 10.71
C VAL A 156 -1.99 0.79 11.47
N ASP A 157 -1.93 0.66 12.80
CA ASP A 157 -3.13 0.72 13.63
C ASP A 157 -3.62 2.17 13.72
N GLY A 158 -4.79 2.44 13.14
CA GLY A 158 -5.37 3.78 13.09
C GLY A 158 -5.92 4.27 14.44
N LYS A 159 -6.17 3.37 15.39
CA LYS A 159 -6.66 3.73 16.73
C LYS A 159 -5.54 3.99 17.72
N GLN A 160 -4.40 3.30 17.57
CA GLN A 160 -3.25 3.47 18.46
C GLN A 160 -2.34 4.63 18.05
N ASN A 161 -2.42 5.08 16.80
CA ASN A 161 -1.51 6.08 16.26
C ASN A 161 -2.27 7.32 15.78
N ALA A 162 -2.11 8.44 16.48
CA ALA A 162 -2.72 9.72 16.09
C ALA A 162 -2.21 10.24 14.74
N ASN A 163 -1.00 9.81 14.31
CA ASN A 163 -0.36 10.13 13.04
C ASN A 163 -0.36 8.93 12.06
N ALA A 164 -1.40 8.09 12.11
CA ALA A 164 -1.46 6.86 11.30
C ALA A 164 -1.33 7.12 9.80
N ASP A 165 -1.87 8.23 9.29
CA ASP A 165 -1.77 8.58 7.87
C ASP A 165 -0.33 8.88 7.46
N GLU A 166 0.44 9.58 8.29
CA GLU A 166 1.85 9.86 8.04
C GLU A 166 2.68 8.57 8.07
N LEU A 167 2.42 7.69 9.03
CA LEU A 167 3.08 6.38 9.12
C LEU A 167 2.78 5.51 7.90
N ALA A 168 1.54 5.47 7.43
CA ALA A 168 1.17 4.73 6.23
C ALA A 168 1.87 5.30 4.97
N ARG A 169 1.97 6.63 4.85
CA ARG A 169 2.73 7.29 3.78
C ARG A 169 4.24 7.07 3.89
N GLU A 170 4.77 6.89 5.10
CA GLU A 170 6.17 6.50 5.30
C GLU A 170 6.41 5.07 4.77
N ILE A 171 5.50 4.13 5.04
CA ILE A 171 5.56 2.78 4.50
C ILE A 171 5.58 2.80 2.96
N ASP A 172 4.65 3.51 2.33
CA ASP A 172 4.60 3.55 0.86
C ASP A 172 5.85 4.17 0.26
N TYR A 173 6.29 5.28 0.81
CA TYR A 173 7.44 6.02 0.32
C TYR A 173 8.73 5.19 0.36
N ARG A 174 8.97 4.52 1.49
CA ARG A 174 10.22 3.80 1.73
C ARG A 174 10.23 2.40 1.13
N HIS A 175 9.08 1.73 1.09
CA HIS A 175 9.04 0.28 0.85
C HIS A 175 8.27 -0.12 -0.40
N ALA A 176 7.16 0.55 -0.77
CA ALA A 176 6.26 0.02 -1.78
C ALA A 176 6.92 -0.27 -3.14
N ARG A 177 7.80 0.60 -3.62
CA ARG A 177 8.42 0.44 -4.94
C ARG A 177 9.44 -0.69 -5.01
N GLY A 178 10.18 -0.92 -3.93
CA GLY A 178 11.18 -1.98 -3.83
C GLY A 178 10.64 -3.31 -3.30
N PHE A 179 9.39 -3.33 -2.82
CA PHE A 179 8.81 -4.50 -2.19
C PHE A 179 8.59 -5.65 -3.18
N ARG A 180 9.00 -6.85 -2.81
CA ARG A 180 8.89 -8.05 -3.63
C ARG A 180 7.74 -8.91 -3.12
N CYS A 181 6.61 -8.84 -3.82
CA CYS A 181 5.44 -9.65 -3.49
C CYS A 181 5.79 -11.14 -3.41
N GLY A 182 5.31 -11.81 -2.36
CA GLY A 182 5.60 -13.22 -2.11
C GLY A 182 7.02 -13.56 -1.62
N LYS A 183 7.87 -12.53 -1.38
CA LYS A 183 9.22 -12.69 -0.80
C LYS A 183 9.44 -11.84 0.44
N ASP A 184 9.06 -10.57 0.37
CA ASP A 184 9.21 -9.66 1.50
C ASP A 184 7.96 -9.74 2.38
N LYS A 185 8.14 -9.62 3.70
CA LYS A 185 7.02 -9.64 4.66
C LYS A 185 6.49 -8.23 4.87
N PRO A 186 5.14 -8.04 4.93
CA PRO A 186 4.56 -6.76 5.29
C PRO A 186 5.07 -6.27 6.64
N ILE A 187 5.29 -4.97 6.74
CA ILE A 187 5.78 -4.33 7.96
C ILE A 187 4.62 -3.73 8.76
N VAL A 188 4.79 -3.61 10.07
CA VAL A 188 3.89 -2.83 10.93
C VAL A 188 4.67 -1.66 11.48
N LEU A 189 4.18 -0.45 11.24
CA LEU A 189 4.79 0.77 11.73
C LEU A 189 3.91 1.44 12.79
N GLY A 190 4.54 1.96 13.85
CA GLY A 190 3.86 2.55 14.99
C GLY A 190 3.44 1.53 16.06
N GLU A 191 2.60 2.01 16.98
CA GLU A 191 2.04 1.19 18.06
C GLU A 191 1.02 0.20 17.51
N LYS A 192 1.05 -1.03 18.03
CA LYS A 192 0.17 -2.13 17.62
C LYS A 192 -0.96 -2.27 18.63
N GLY A 193 -2.19 -2.21 18.16
CA GLY A 193 -3.38 -2.54 18.92
C GLY A 193 -3.99 -3.88 18.51
N PRO A 194 -5.12 -4.24 19.13
CA PRO A 194 -5.81 -5.51 18.86
C PRO A 194 -6.18 -5.71 17.39
N GLY A 195 -6.47 -4.65 16.64
CA GLY A 195 -6.83 -4.71 15.21
C GLY A 195 -5.74 -5.29 14.32
N ILE A 196 -4.48 -5.21 14.77
CA ILE A 196 -3.31 -5.75 14.07
C ILE A 196 -2.78 -7.04 14.74
N SER A 197 -3.47 -7.61 15.71
CA SER A 197 -3.05 -8.85 16.35
C SER A 197 -3.38 -10.07 15.48
N GLY A 198 -2.43 -11.00 15.38
CA GLY A 198 -2.58 -12.28 14.68
C GLY A 198 -1.69 -12.42 13.43
N PRO A 199 -1.64 -13.59 12.81
CA PRO A 199 -0.90 -13.82 11.59
C PRO A 199 -1.52 -13.02 10.43
N TYR A 200 -0.68 -12.35 9.68
CA TYR A 200 -1.09 -11.58 8.49
C TYR A 200 -0.94 -12.48 7.26
N GLY A 201 -2.01 -13.17 6.89
CA GLY A 201 -2.07 -13.96 5.67
C GLY A 201 -0.93 -14.96 5.48
N GLY A 202 -1.28 -16.23 5.59
CA GLY A 202 -0.58 -17.37 5.07
C GLY A 202 0.95 -17.36 5.07
N ASP A 203 1.55 -17.62 6.20
CA ASP A 203 2.87 -18.21 6.31
C ASP A 203 2.79 -19.31 7.36
N GLU A 204 2.45 -20.49 6.95
CA GLU A 204 3.00 -21.73 7.48
C GLU A 204 4.01 -22.28 6.48
#